data_5ea698f2803afeb52ef695546faff4e1
#
_entry.id   5ea698f2803afeb52ef695546faff4e1
#
_cell.length_a   1.000
_cell.length_b   1.000
_cell.length_c   1.000
_cell.angle_alpha   90.00
_cell.angle_beta   90.00
_cell.angle_gamma   90.00
#
_symmetry.space_group_name_H-M   'P 1'
#
loop_
_entity.id
_entity.type
_entity.pdbx_description
1 polymer ?
#
loop_
_entity_poly.entity_id
_entity_poly.type
_entity_poly.pdbx_seq_one_letter_code
_entity_poly.pdbx_strand_id
1 'polypeptide(L)'
;MSSQIEPDAEAAKQRGNELFAAQDYEGAIKSYSESMKLDPSQWTYPLNRCFAHLKLERWTEAEADATSVIDLDESNAKAWYRRSLARKGLGKFASARADLYSYGRRTRDFKIVVEENSKIAAMEAAIVKASVDSPACRFKFVDTSNHGVGAFATRSFERSELVLVEEPLYTVSEIASPRQIATAVSRLTDDERTELSLLHNTFPDRFDDSFVGIHRTNAIAAGEDSSVLCLRASRFNHLCTPNARYSWHAPSKTFRIYALRSISEDEEILVSYISGRNIYGSSKAQRQARLQSMLGFVYSCTSCTLPSAEQAASDRRRQELTQLWDTVPHFPPSQTAARLNAIARAIRLMKEEGYDADEDDFTNDAAVICAFHSDWESAVYWGIRTYESRVAEFGADSRRAMDEEVLRFLLEPQKHQMAGRGTRKVFKTRV
;
A
#
# COMPACT_ATOMS: atom_id res chain seq x y z
N MET A 1 50.83 -11.50 11.92
CA MET A 1 50.28 -10.78 10.74
C MET A 1 48.97 -10.06 11.01
N SER A 2 48.12 -10.44 11.97
CA SER A 2 46.86 -9.77 12.24
C SER A 2 46.99 -8.39 12.96
N SER A 3 48.07 -8.14 13.72
CA SER A 3 48.20 -6.89 14.51
C SER A 3 48.60 -5.63 13.70
N GLN A 4 49.03 -5.76 12.43
CA GLN A 4 49.34 -4.63 11.56
C GLN A 4 48.21 -4.28 10.57
N ILE A 5 47.32 -5.21 10.30
CA ILE A 5 46.24 -5.05 9.33
C ILE A 5 45.15 -4.10 9.84
N GLU A 6 44.77 -4.21 11.13
CA GLU A 6 43.77 -3.32 11.73
C GLU A 6 44.18 -1.84 11.75
N PRO A 7 45.42 -1.46 12.12
CA PRO A 7 45.86 -0.08 12.06
C PRO A 7 45.85 0.53 10.65
N ASP A 8 46.22 -0.27 9.63
CA ASP A 8 46.23 0.18 8.24
C ASP A 8 44.82 0.38 7.68
N ALA A 9 43.89 -0.51 8.01
CA ALA A 9 42.50 -0.39 7.62
C ALA A 9 41.83 0.85 8.27
N GLU A 10 42.09 1.09 9.53
CA GLU A 10 41.59 2.25 10.27
C GLU A 10 42.18 3.56 9.74
N ALA A 11 43.48 3.59 9.38
CA ALA A 11 44.14 4.76 8.78
C ALA A 11 43.51 5.06 7.40
N ALA A 12 43.22 4.04 6.59
CA ALA A 12 42.52 4.23 5.32
C ALA A 12 41.09 4.77 5.52
N LYS A 13 40.34 4.28 6.52
CA LYS A 13 39.02 4.82 6.88
C LYS A 13 39.12 6.28 7.30
N GLN A 14 40.11 6.65 8.10
CA GLN A 14 40.32 8.04 8.56
C GLN A 14 40.57 8.97 7.37
N ARG A 15 41.45 8.57 6.43
CA ARG A 15 41.64 9.30 5.17
C ARG A 15 40.33 9.47 4.39
N GLY A 16 39.53 8.40 4.33
CA GLY A 16 38.22 8.43 3.69
C GLY A 16 37.27 9.43 4.35
N ASN A 17 37.25 9.52 5.70
CA ASN A 17 36.46 10.48 6.43
C ASN A 17 36.88 11.94 6.18
N GLU A 18 38.21 12.21 6.10
CA GLU A 18 38.75 13.51 5.78
C GLU A 18 38.37 13.96 4.36
N LEU A 19 38.52 13.06 3.37
CA LEU A 19 38.14 13.30 1.98
C LEU A 19 36.60 13.52 1.87
N PHE A 20 35.82 12.74 2.59
CA PHE A 20 34.36 12.92 2.64
C PHE A 20 33.99 14.31 3.20
N ALA A 21 34.66 14.75 4.29
CA ALA A 21 34.43 16.06 4.88
C ALA A 21 34.84 17.20 3.92
N ALA A 22 35.89 16.98 3.11
CA ALA A 22 36.32 17.88 2.04
C ALA A 22 35.42 17.79 0.78
N GLN A 23 34.35 16.99 0.78
CA GLN A 23 33.45 16.73 -0.34
C GLN A 23 34.13 16.02 -1.53
N ASP A 24 35.33 15.48 -1.37
CA ASP A 24 35.92 14.53 -2.33
C ASP A 24 35.37 13.13 -2.11
N TYR A 25 34.15 12.92 -2.60
CA TYR A 25 33.46 11.65 -2.44
C TYR A 25 34.11 10.52 -3.22
N GLU A 26 34.75 10.80 -4.37
CA GLU A 26 35.50 9.83 -5.15
C GLU A 26 36.75 9.34 -4.41
N GLY A 27 37.50 10.25 -3.85
CA GLY A 27 38.65 9.94 -2.99
C GLY A 27 38.24 9.15 -1.75
N ALA A 28 37.13 9.55 -1.12
CA ALA A 28 36.58 8.84 0.03
C ALA A 28 36.19 7.40 -0.30
N ILE A 29 35.51 7.15 -1.44
CA ILE A 29 35.18 5.80 -1.93
C ILE A 29 36.41 4.92 -2.11
N LYS A 30 37.49 5.47 -2.68
CA LYS A 30 38.75 4.73 -2.85
C LYS A 30 39.35 4.34 -1.51
N SER A 31 39.41 5.27 -0.56
CA SER A 31 39.96 5.03 0.77
C SER A 31 39.14 4.02 1.58
N TYR A 32 37.80 4.11 1.56
CA TYR A 32 36.94 3.10 2.21
C TYR A 32 37.05 1.74 1.53
N SER A 33 37.23 1.67 0.21
CA SER A 33 37.45 0.42 -0.51
C SER A 33 38.79 -0.24 -0.16
N GLU A 34 39.83 0.56 0.15
CA GLU A 34 41.08 0.08 0.69
C GLU A 34 40.89 -0.53 2.09
N SER A 35 40.16 0.16 2.99
CA SER A 35 39.81 -0.36 4.32
C SER A 35 39.09 -1.70 4.24
N MET A 36 38.10 -1.84 3.33
CA MET A 36 37.34 -3.07 3.12
C MET A 36 38.20 -4.24 2.62
N LYS A 37 39.27 -3.97 1.84
CA LYS A 37 40.21 -5.01 1.41
C LYS A 37 41.11 -5.48 2.55
N LEU A 38 41.48 -4.55 3.43
CA LEU A 38 42.35 -4.84 4.58
C LEU A 38 41.59 -5.56 5.70
N ASP A 39 40.36 -5.15 5.97
CA ASP A 39 39.47 -5.81 6.95
C ASP A 39 38.04 -5.88 6.40
N PRO A 40 37.65 -6.97 5.75
CA PRO A 40 36.31 -7.14 5.18
C PRO A 40 35.23 -7.43 6.22
N SER A 41 35.58 -7.69 7.49
CA SER A 41 34.60 -8.02 8.52
C SER A 41 33.96 -6.79 9.18
N GLN A 42 34.55 -5.62 8.97
CA GLN A 42 34.15 -4.37 9.63
C GLN A 42 33.07 -3.63 8.84
N TRP A 43 31.83 -3.66 9.33
CA TRP A 43 30.67 -3.05 8.68
C TRP A 43 30.74 -1.51 8.55
N THR A 44 31.60 -0.83 9.30
CA THR A 44 31.72 0.63 9.26
C THR A 44 32.25 1.13 7.91
N TYR A 45 33.09 0.37 7.23
CA TYR A 45 33.69 0.78 5.97
C TYR A 45 32.67 0.78 4.81
N PRO A 46 31.94 -0.31 4.54
CA PRO A 46 30.88 -0.27 3.53
C PRO A 46 29.77 0.70 3.91
N LEU A 47 29.47 0.91 5.20
CA LEU A 47 28.51 1.91 5.59
C LEU A 47 28.92 3.32 5.19
N ASN A 48 30.20 3.71 5.40
CA ASN A 48 30.71 5.01 5.02
C ASN A 48 30.81 5.17 3.51
N ARG A 49 31.23 4.12 2.79
CA ARG A 49 31.28 4.11 1.32
C ARG A 49 29.89 4.25 0.70
N CYS A 50 28.89 3.57 1.25
CA CYS A 50 27.49 3.76 0.90
C CYS A 50 27.08 5.22 0.95
N PHE A 51 27.46 5.96 2.01
CA PHE A 51 27.09 7.37 2.14
C PHE A 51 27.77 8.24 1.09
N ALA A 52 29.01 7.95 0.72
CA ALA A 52 29.71 8.63 -0.37
C ALA A 52 29.04 8.34 -1.74
N HIS A 53 28.64 7.08 -2.00
CA HIS A 53 27.87 6.71 -3.18
C HIS A 53 26.52 7.45 -3.24
N LEU A 54 25.79 7.58 -2.12
CA LEU A 54 24.54 8.34 -2.07
C LEU A 54 24.75 9.82 -2.43
N LYS A 55 25.89 10.43 -2.04
CA LYS A 55 26.23 11.83 -2.38
C LYS A 55 26.49 12.03 -3.88
N LEU A 56 26.94 10.98 -4.56
CA LEU A 56 27.20 10.97 -6.00
C LEU A 56 26.02 10.38 -6.81
N GLU A 57 24.87 10.13 -6.17
CA GLU A 57 23.69 9.52 -6.79
C GLU A 57 23.97 8.16 -7.44
N ARG A 58 24.99 7.44 -6.94
CA ARG A 58 25.32 6.06 -7.35
C ARG A 58 24.48 5.08 -6.58
N TRP A 59 23.21 5.02 -6.95
CA TRP A 59 22.20 4.33 -6.18
C TRP A 59 22.43 2.82 -6.09
N THR A 60 22.89 2.18 -7.19
CA THR A 60 23.14 0.74 -7.23
C THR A 60 24.27 0.32 -6.30
N GLU A 61 25.36 1.06 -6.29
CA GLU A 61 26.50 0.82 -5.43
C GLU A 61 26.14 1.10 -3.96
N ALA A 62 25.37 2.15 -3.72
CA ALA A 62 24.88 2.47 -2.38
C ALA A 62 23.94 1.37 -1.84
N GLU A 63 23.05 0.81 -2.67
CA GLU A 63 22.18 -0.32 -2.28
C GLU A 63 23.02 -1.55 -1.93
N ALA A 64 24.04 -1.87 -2.74
CA ALA A 64 24.93 -3.03 -2.52
C ALA A 64 25.70 -2.88 -1.20
N ASP A 65 26.32 -1.72 -0.96
CA ASP A 65 27.08 -1.47 0.27
C ASP A 65 26.20 -1.52 1.52
N ALA A 66 25.02 -0.89 1.48
CA ALA A 66 24.09 -0.94 2.59
C ALA A 66 23.56 -2.37 2.85
N THR A 67 23.36 -3.16 1.81
CA THR A 67 22.98 -4.58 1.94
C THR A 67 24.08 -5.38 2.61
N SER A 68 25.34 -5.19 2.20
CA SER A 68 26.49 -5.85 2.86
C SER A 68 26.60 -5.50 4.34
N VAL A 69 26.26 -4.25 4.73
CA VAL A 69 26.22 -3.86 6.15
C VAL A 69 25.11 -4.59 6.90
N ILE A 70 23.91 -4.70 6.30
CA ILE A 70 22.78 -5.40 6.93
C ILE A 70 23.07 -6.89 7.11
N ASP A 71 23.77 -7.51 6.15
CA ASP A 71 24.19 -8.92 6.22
C ASP A 71 25.21 -9.14 7.35
N LEU A 72 26.07 -8.17 7.64
CA LEU A 72 27.05 -8.21 8.73
C LEU A 72 26.45 -7.85 10.10
N ASP A 73 25.53 -6.89 10.11
CA ASP A 73 24.86 -6.39 11.30
C ASP A 73 23.41 -5.94 10.97
N GLU A 74 22.48 -6.88 11.07
CA GLU A 74 21.05 -6.60 10.82
C GLU A 74 20.48 -5.52 11.78
N SER A 75 21.09 -5.33 12.95
CA SER A 75 20.64 -4.33 13.92
C SER A 75 20.99 -2.89 13.52
N ASN A 76 21.83 -2.69 12.51
CA ASN A 76 22.34 -1.39 12.07
C ASN A 76 21.25 -0.55 11.39
N ALA A 77 20.54 0.25 12.17
CA ALA A 77 19.45 1.09 11.65
C ALA A 77 19.90 2.06 10.52
N LYS A 78 21.15 2.58 10.58
CA LYS A 78 21.64 3.50 9.55
C LYS A 78 21.76 2.82 8.17
N ALA A 79 22.08 1.52 8.15
CA ALA A 79 22.18 0.76 6.91
C ALA A 79 20.79 0.62 6.26
N TRP A 80 19.76 0.31 7.02
CA TRP A 80 18.38 0.27 6.54
C TRP A 80 17.94 1.61 5.96
N TYR A 81 18.20 2.70 6.67
CA TYR A 81 17.86 4.04 6.19
C TYR A 81 18.61 4.41 4.90
N ARG A 82 19.91 4.14 4.82
CA ARG A 82 20.70 4.43 3.62
C ARG A 82 20.28 3.57 2.42
N ARG A 83 19.93 2.30 2.65
CA ARG A 83 19.38 1.44 1.60
C ARG A 83 18.03 1.94 1.10
N SER A 84 17.17 2.44 1.99
CA SER A 84 15.91 3.06 1.58
C SER A 84 16.12 4.26 0.66
N LEU A 85 17.11 5.12 0.94
CA LEU A 85 17.44 6.25 0.07
C LEU A 85 17.97 5.80 -1.29
N ALA A 86 18.83 4.79 -1.33
CA ALA A 86 19.33 4.20 -2.57
C ALA A 86 18.19 3.60 -3.41
N ARG A 87 17.32 2.81 -2.79
CA ARG A 87 16.15 2.21 -3.43
C ARG A 87 15.15 3.24 -3.93
N LYS A 88 14.96 4.34 -3.19
CA LYS A 88 14.17 5.49 -3.65
C LYS A 88 14.76 6.07 -4.94
N GLY A 89 16.07 6.29 -5.01
CA GLY A 89 16.75 6.77 -6.21
C GLY A 89 16.64 5.82 -7.40
N LEU A 90 16.59 4.51 -7.15
CA LEU A 90 16.39 3.47 -8.17
C LEU A 90 14.91 3.28 -8.60
N GLY A 91 13.97 4.00 -7.99
CA GLY A 91 12.53 3.82 -8.24
C GLY A 91 11.95 2.53 -7.63
N LYS A 92 12.68 1.84 -6.74
CA LYS A 92 12.24 0.64 -6.01
C LYS A 92 11.42 1.06 -4.78
N PHE A 93 10.26 1.69 -4.99
CA PHE A 93 9.53 2.42 -3.95
C PHE A 93 9.00 1.52 -2.83
N ALA A 94 8.44 0.35 -3.14
CA ALA A 94 7.94 -0.58 -2.13
C ALA A 94 9.08 -1.09 -1.24
N SER A 95 10.17 -1.52 -1.84
CA SER A 95 11.38 -1.97 -1.12
C SER A 95 12.00 -0.84 -0.27
N ALA A 96 11.95 0.43 -0.75
CA ALA A 96 12.40 1.59 0.02
C ALA A 96 11.52 1.81 1.27
N ARG A 97 10.19 1.67 1.16
CA ARG A 97 9.26 1.74 2.30
C ARG A 97 9.52 0.63 3.32
N ALA A 98 9.75 -0.61 2.86
CA ALA A 98 10.06 -1.73 3.74
C ALA A 98 11.33 -1.48 4.57
N ASP A 99 12.36 -0.89 3.97
CA ASP A 99 13.58 -0.50 4.66
C ASP A 99 13.34 0.64 5.68
N LEU A 100 12.50 1.63 5.35
CA LEU A 100 12.10 2.69 6.28
C LEU A 100 11.36 2.13 7.50
N TYR A 101 10.46 1.18 7.32
CA TYR A 101 9.81 0.52 8.44
C TYR A 101 10.80 -0.25 9.30
N SER A 102 11.77 -0.93 8.68
CA SER A 102 12.85 -1.61 9.38
C SER A 102 13.71 -0.65 10.19
N TYR A 103 14.03 0.53 9.64
CA TYR A 103 14.67 1.63 10.37
C TYR A 103 13.82 2.11 11.56
N GLY A 104 12.54 2.42 11.33
CA GLY A 104 11.64 2.91 12.38
C GLY A 104 11.45 1.92 13.53
N ARG A 105 11.35 0.60 13.25
CA ARG A 105 11.25 -0.43 14.29
C ARG A 105 12.50 -0.50 15.18
N ARG A 106 13.69 -0.20 14.62
CA ARG A 106 14.98 -0.24 15.36
C ARG A 106 15.24 1.03 16.15
N THR A 107 14.91 2.20 15.60
CA THR A 107 15.22 3.50 16.20
C THR A 107 14.08 4.09 17.01
N ARG A 108 12.84 3.65 16.76
CA ARG A 108 11.60 4.29 17.25
C ARG A 108 11.38 5.70 16.68
N ASP A 109 12.14 6.08 15.66
CA ASP A 109 12.00 7.37 14.96
C ASP A 109 11.05 7.25 13.77
N PHE A 110 9.77 7.19 14.06
CA PHE A 110 8.73 7.13 13.02
C PHE A 110 8.46 8.48 12.35
N LYS A 111 8.96 9.58 12.89
CA LYS A 111 8.84 10.89 12.23
C LYS A 111 9.56 10.87 10.87
N ILE A 112 10.81 10.39 10.85
CA ILE A 112 11.56 10.22 9.59
C ILE A 112 10.84 9.23 8.65
N VAL A 113 10.29 8.14 9.18
CA VAL A 113 9.55 7.16 8.37
C VAL A 113 8.37 7.81 7.65
N VAL A 114 7.55 8.60 8.35
CA VAL A 114 6.38 9.28 7.78
C VAL A 114 6.80 10.32 6.74
N GLU A 115 7.81 11.15 7.06
CA GLU A 115 8.32 12.19 6.16
C GLU A 115 8.89 11.61 4.85
N GLU A 116 9.72 10.58 4.94
CA GLU A 116 10.31 9.95 3.74
C GLU A 116 9.28 9.16 2.94
N ASN A 117 8.33 8.47 3.58
CA ASN A 117 7.23 7.81 2.88
C ASN A 117 6.37 8.78 2.08
N SER A 118 6.09 9.97 2.61
CA SER A 118 5.36 11.02 1.89
C SER A 118 6.13 11.51 0.66
N LYS A 119 7.46 11.66 0.76
CA LYS A 119 8.32 12.03 -0.38
C LYS A 119 8.34 10.92 -1.45
N ILE A 120 8.42 9.66 -1.02
CA ILE A 120 8.34 8.49 -1.92
C ILE A 120 6.99 8.48 -2.65
N ALA A 121 5.88 8.68 -1.94
CA ALA A 121 4.54 8.67 -2.54
C ALA A 121 4.38 9.78 -3.60
N ALA A 122 4.85 10.99 -3.32
CA ALA A 122 4.80 12.10 -4.27
C ALA A 122 5.65 11.82 -5.53
N MET A 123 6.87 11.29 -5.34
CA MET A 123 7.77 10.94 -6.44
C MET A 123 7.20 9.81 -7.31
N GLU A 124 6.67 8.75 -6.68
CA GLU A 124 6.04 7.63 -7.37
C GLU A 124 4.82 8.08 -8.17
N ALA A 125 3.95 8.91 -7.57
CA ALA A 125 2.76 9.42 -8.24
C ALA A 125 3.11 10.26 -9.48
N ALA A 126 4.14 11.10 -9.41
CA ALA A 126 4.61 11.89 -10.55
C ALA A 126 5.12 11.00 -11.70
N ILE A 127 5.93 9.98 -11.38
CA ILE A 127 6.46 9.04 -12.37
C ILE A 127 5.33 8.22 -13.02
N VAL A 128 4.41 7.68 -12.21
CA VAL A 128 3.28 6.88 -12.73
C VAL A 128 2.39 7.72 -13.62
N LYS A 129 2.05 8.94 -13.21
CA LYS A 129 1.23 9.86 -14.02
C LYS A 129 1.89 10.17 -15.35
N ALA A 130 3.20 10.44 -15.37
CA ALA A 130 3.94 10.74 -16.59
C ALA A 130 4.10 9.53 -17.54
N SER A 131 4.01 8.30 -17.04
CA SER A 131 4.21 7.08 -17.82
C SER A 131 2.94 6.51 -18.45
N VAL A 132 1.77 7.02 -18.09
CA VAL A 132 0.47 6.42 -18.44
C VAL A 132 0.26 6.32 -19.97
N ASP A 133 0.73 7.30 -20.74
CA ASP A 133 0.62 7.36 -22.21
C ASP A 133 1.96 7.05 -22.93
N SER A 134 2.88 6.39 -22.26
CA SER A 134 4.21 6.09 -22.79
C SER A 134 4.46 4.58 -22.87
N PRO A 135 5.47 4.13 -23.64
CA PRO A 135 5.92 2.73 -23.63
C PRO A 135 6.33 2.22 -22.24
N ALA A 136 6.60 3.12 -21.29
CA ALA A 136 6.89 2.79 -19.89
C ALA A 136 5.62 2.62 -19.03
N CYS A 137 4.43 2.57 -19.64
CA CYS A 137 3.18 2.29 -18.93
C CYS A 137 3.28 0.94 -18.21
N ARG A 138 2.86 0.95 -16.97
CA ARG A 138 3.01 -0.20 -16.04
C ARG A 138 2.01 -1.33 -16.30
N PHE A 139 1.02 -1.11 -17.16
CA PHE A 139 0.02 -2.09 -17.58
C PHE A 139 -0.38 -1.85 -19.04
N LYS A 140 -0.97 -2.88 -19.64
CA LYS A 140 -1.55 -2.86 -21.00
C LYS A 140 -2.99 -3.34 -20.93
N PHE A 141 -3.85 -2.80 -21.77
CA PHE A 141 -5.20 -3.33 -21.95
C PHE A 141 -5.21 -4.43 -23.00
N VAL A 142 -5.83 -5.57 -22.64
CA VAL A 142 -5.94 -6.74 -23.51
C VAL A 142 -7.41 -7.15 -23.55
N ASP A 143 -7.91 -7.45 -24.75
CA ASP A 143 -9.25 -8.03 -24.90
C ASP A 143 -9.21 -9.50 -24.44
N THR A 144 -10.02 -9.80 -23.45
CA THR A 144 -10.15 -11.15 -22.88
C THR A 144 -11.42 -11.78 -23.45
N SER A 145 -11.33 -13.01 -23.94
CA SER A 145 -12.45 -13.71 -24.59
C SER A 145 -13.70 -13.87 -23.72
N ASN A 146 -13.60 -13.70 -22.40
CA ASN A 146 -14.67 -14.00 -21.45
C ASN A 146 -15.17 -12.80 -20.64
N HIS A 147 -14.39 -11.71 -20.52
CA HIS A 147 -14.68 -10.61 -19.57
C HIS A 147 -14.50 -9.23 -20.20
N GLY A 148 -14.40 -9.14 -21.53
CA GLY A 148 -14.09 -7.88 -22.23
C GLY A 148 -12.63 -7.44 -22.02
N VAL A 149 -12.39 -6.14 -21.99
CA VAL A 149 -11.04 -5.59 -21.85
C VAL A 149 -10.59 -5.68 -20.38
N GLY A 150 -9.39 -6.21 -20.15
CA GLY A 150 -8.74 -6.26 -18.85
C GLY A 150 -7.38 -5.56 -18.83
N ALA A 151 -6.91 -5.16 -17.66
CA ALA A 151 -5.61 -4.54 -17.44
C ALA A 151 -4.57 -5.59 -17.01
N PHE A 152 -3.48 -5.73 -17.78
CA PHE A 152 -2.42 -6.71 -17.52
C PHE A 152 -1.10 -6.00 -17.19
N ALA A 153 -0.40 -6.50 -16.20
CA ALA A 153 0.87 -5.95 -15.77
C ALA A 153 1.94 -6.08 -16.87
N THR A 154 2.72 -5.03 -17.14
CA THR A 154 3.85 -5.05 -18.08
C THR A 154 5.18 -5.30 -17.38
N ARG A 155 5.16 -5.40 -16.06
CA ARG A 155 6.24 -5.76 -15.16
C ARG A 155 5.67 -6.28 -13.84
N SER A 156 6.48 -6.90 -13.04
CA SER A 156 6.05 -7.28 -11.68
C SER A 156 5.85 -6.06 -10.79
N PHE A 157 4.87 -6.15 -9.88
CA PHE A 157 4.61 -5.18 -8.81
C PHE A 157 4.86 -5.83 -7.45
N GLU A 158 5.35 -5.03 -6.51
CA GLU A 158 5.36 -5.37 -5.08
C GLU A 158 4.12 -4.76 -4.39
N ARG A 159 3.75 -5.30 -3.22
CA ARG A 159 2.69 -4.71 -2.40
C ARG A 159 2.96 -3.23 -2.12
N SER A 160 1.93 -2.40 -2.14
CA SER A 160 1.93 -0.94 -1.98
C SER A 160 2.48 -0.13 -3.16
N GLU A 161 2.86 -0.75 -4.27
CA GLU A 161 3.22 0.00 -5.47
C GLU A 161 2.00 0.61 -6.14
N LEU A 162 2.19 1.82 -6.61
CA LEU A 162 1.18 2.57 -7.34
C LEU A 162 1.15 2.10 -8.81
N VAL A 163 0.00 1.61 -9.24
CA VAL A 163 -0.24 1.09 -10.61
C VAL A 163 -0.69 2.20 -11.54
N LEU A 164 -1.67 3.00 -11.11
CA LEU A 164 -2.32 4.03 -11.91
C LEU A 164 -2.52 5.31 -11.09
N VAL A 165 -2.32 6.46 -11.75
CA VAL A 165 -2.82 7.77 -11.34
C VAL A 165 -3.62 8.34 -12.51
N GLU A 166 -4.90 8.63 -12.29
CA GLU A 166 -5.80 9.15 -13.32
C GLU A 166 -6.59 10.33 -12.81
N GLU A 167 -6.66 11.41 -13.59
CA GLU A 167 -7.63 12.48 -13.39
C GLU A 167 -8.98 12.03 -13.93
N PRO A 168 -10.08 12.24 -13.18
CA PRO A 168 -11.40 11.89 -13.69
C PRO A 168 -11.74 12.65 -14.96
N LEU A 169 -12.41 11.98 -15.90
CA LEU A 169 -12.99 12.60 -17.07
C LEU A 169 -14.04 13.64 -16.65
N TYR A 170 -14.87 13.27 -15.67
CA TYR A 170 -15.77 14.19 -14.97
C TYR A 170 -16.13 13.66 -13.58
N THR A 171 -16.66 14.57 -12.76
CA THR A 171 -17.16 14.29 -11.40
C THR A 171 -18.60 14.75 -11.30
N VAL A 172 -19.46 13.93 -10.70
CA VAL A 172 -20.87 14.27 -10.37
C VAL A 172 -21.19 13.83 -8.96
N SER A 173 -22.37 14.22 -8.45
CA SER A 173 -22.86 13.67 -7.17
C SER A 173 -23.06 12.15 -7.30
N GLU A 174 -22.86 11.40 -6.22
CA GLU A 174 -23.10 9.94 -6.19
C GLU A 174 -24.55 9.61 -6.57
N ILE A 175 -25.50 10.48 -6.20
CA ILE A 175 -26.93 10.36 -6.52
C ILE A 175 -27.35 11.19 -7.75
N ALA A 176 -26.40 11.54 -8.63
CA ALA A 176 -26.68 12.38 -9.80
C ALA A 176 -27.85 11.85 -10.65
N SER A 177 -28.76 12.74 -11.02
CA SER A 177 -29.86 12.44 -11.94
C SER A 177 -29.34 12.20 -13.37
N PRO A 178 -30.09 11.51 -14.26
CA PRO A 178 -29.74 11.37 -15.66
C PRO A 178 -29.39 12.69 -16.35
N ARG A 179 -30.14 13.76 -16.03
CA ARG A 179 -29.90 15.11 -16.56
C ARG A 179 -28.55 15.69 -16.13
N GLN A 180 -28.15 15.48 -14.89
CA GLN A 180 -26.84 15.95 -14.40
C GLN A 180 -25.68 15.20 -15.09
N ILE A 181 -25.84 13.89 -15.28
CA ILE A 181 -24.85 13.08 -16.03
C ILE A 181 -24.76 13.56 -17.48
N ALA A 182 -25.89 13.70 -18.18
CA ALA A 182 -25.92 14.21 -19.55
C ALA A 182 -25.30 15.61 -19.67
N THR A 183 -25.54 16.49 -18.67
CA THR A 183 -24.90 17.82 -18.61
C THR A 183 -23.38 17.72 -18.43
N ALA A 184 -22.87 16.78 -17.62
CA ALA A 184 -21.44 16.58 -17.49
C ALA A 184 -20.82 16.07 -18.81
N VAL A 185 -21.46 15.10 -19.46
CA VAL A 185 -21.02 14.54 -20.74
C VAL A 185 -21.07 15.58 -21.88
N SER A 186 -22.04 16.49 -21.90
CA SER A 186 -22.13 17.53 -22.92
C SER A 186 -20.97 18.54 -22.93
N ARG A 187 -20.20 18.59 -21.84
CA ARG A 187 -19.01 19.47 -21.70
C ARG A 187 -17.72 18.81 -22.20
N LEU A 188 -17.77 17.52 -22.51
CA LEU A 188 -16.63 16.77 -23.05
C LEU A 188 -16.38 17.13 -24.51
N THR A 189 -15.14 16.98 -24.94
CA THR A 189 -14.76 17.01 -26.35
C THR A 189 -15.33 15.83 -27.13
N ASP A 190 -15.31 15.89 -28.45
CA ASP A 190 -15.77 14.78 -29.31
C ASP A 190 -14.92 13.53 -29.12
N ASP A 191 -13.60 13.69 -28.96
CA ASP A 191 -12.67 12.59 -28.72
C ASP A 191 -12.96 11.92 -27.35
N GLU A 192 -13.13 12.71 -26.28
CA GLU A 192 -13.48 12.19 -24.95
C GLU A 192 -14.83 11.46 -24.94
N ARG A 193 -15.83 11.96 -25.66
CA ARG A 193 -17.12 11.27 -25.81
C ARG A 193 -16.97 9.97 -26.58
N THR A 194 -16.12 9.96 -27.61
CA THR A 194 -15.83 8.75 -28.37
C THR A 194 -15.18 7.70 -27.48
N GLU A 195 -14.14 8.05 -26.71
CA GLU A 195 -13.50 7.12 -25.76
C GLU A 195 -14.47 6.65 -24.68
N LEU A 196 -15.31 7.54 -24.15
CA LEU A 196 -16.36 7.19 -23.19
C LEU A 196 -17.34 6.17 -23.76
N SER A 197 -17.73 6.30 -25.02
CA SER A 197 -18.66 5.40 -25.70
C SER A 197 -18.14 3.97 -25.86
N LEU A 198 -16.81 3.77 -25.73
CA LEU A 198 -16.17 2.44 -25.77
C LEU A 198 -16.22 1.69 -24.44
N LEU A 199 -16.65 2.35 -23.37
CA LEU A 199 -16.83 1.68 -22.07
C LEU A 199 -18.09 0.80 -22.07
N HIS A 200 -18.04 -0.27 -21.30
CA HIS A 200 -19.16 -1.19 -21.19
C HIS A 200 -20.44 -0.51 -20.67
N ASN A 201 -21.58 -0.84 -21.26
CA ASN A 201 -22.89 -0.40 -20.81
C ASN A 201 -23.74 -1.63 -20.44
N THR A 202 -23.89 -1.90 -19.17
CA THR A 202 -24.75 -2.99 -18.66
C THR A 202 -26.25 -2.72 -18.88
N PHE A 203 -26.64 -1.45 -19.09
CA PHE A 203 -28.04 -1.02 -19.13
C PHE A 203 -28.39 -0.34 -20.48
N PRO A 204 -28.16 -1.01 -21.65
CA PRO A 204 -28.28 -0.36 -22.95
C PRO A 204 -29.67 0.19 -23.24
N ASP A 205 -30.71 -0.50 -22.74
CA ASP A 205 -32.12 -0.17 -23.02
C ASP A 205 -32.84 0.49 -21.82
N ARG A 206 -32.13 0.80 -20.75
CA ARG A 206 -32.74 1.32 -19.50
C ARG A 206 -32.88 2.83 -19.50
N PHE A 207 -32.07 3.53 -20.24
CA PHE A 207 -31.99 4.98 -20.28
C PHE A 207 -32.03 5.48 -21.74
N ASP A 208 -32.76 6.59 -21.98
CA ASP A 208 -32.84 7.22 -23.31
C ASP A 208 -31.46 7.70 -23.80
N ASP A 209 -30.58 8.12 -22.89
CA ASP A 209 -29.20 8.48 -23.15
C ASP A 209 -28.27 7.33 -22.75
N SER A 210 -27.57 6.75 -23.72
CA SER A 210 -26.62 5.64 -23.51
C SER A 210 -25.48 6.01 -22.58
N PHE A 211 -25.05 7.27 -22.52
CA PHE A 211 -24.01 7.73 -21.60
C PHE A 211 -24.43 7.67 -20.14
N VAL A 212 -25.73 7.77 -19.85
CA VAL A 212 -26.25 7.54 -18.50
C VAL A 212 -26.06 6.08 -18.10
N GLY A 213 -26.34 5.14 -19.00
CA GLY A 213 -26.11 3.72 -18.77
C GLY A 213 -24.63 3.38 -18.57
N ILE A 214 -23.76 3.97 -19.41
CA ILE A 214 -22.29 3.85 -19.29
C ILE A 214 -21.83 4.40 -17.93
N HIS A 215 -22.28 5.59 -17.52
CA HIS A 215 -21.96 6.15 -16.21
C HIS A 215 -22.37 5.23 -15.07
N ARG A 216 -23.62 4.73 -15.10
CA ARG A 216 -24.13 3.83 -14.04
C ARG A 216 -23.37 2.51 -13.96
N THR A 217 -22.75 2.09 -15.04
CA THR A 217 -21.92 0.86 -15.10
C THR A 217 -20.50 1.11 -14.55
N ASN A 218 -19.90 2.27 -14.85
CA ASN A 218 -18.45 2.48 -14.73
C ASN A 218 -18.04 3.53 -13.69
N ALA A 219 -18.99 4.32 -13.15
CA ALA A 219 -18.65 5.36 -12.19
C ALA A 219 -18.20 4.76 -10.85
N ILE A 220 -17.19 5.38 -10.27
CA ILE A 220 -16.53 4.92 -9.04
C ILE A 220 -16.71 5.99 -7.96
N ALA A 221 -17.01 5.58 -6.73
CA ALA A 221 -17.15 6.51 -5.59
C ALA A 221 -15.85 7.27 -5.31
N ALA A 222 -15.96 8.58 -5.10
CA ALA A 222 -14.84 9.49 -4.88
C ALA A 222 -15.11 10.41 -3.67
N GLY A 223 -14.85 9.89 -2.47
CA GLY A 223 -15.20 10.56 -1.22
C GLY A 223 -16.61 10.24 -0.74
N GLU A 224 -17.24 11.18 -0.01
CA GLU A 224 -18.51 10.92 0.69
C GLU A 224 -19.74 11.06 -0.20
N ASP A 225 -19.74 12.04 -1.13
CA ASP A 225 -20.94 12.40 -1.89
C ASP A 225 -20.70 12.48 -3.40
N SER A 226 -19.59 11.99 -3.90
CA SER A 226 -19.21 12.15 -5.29
C SER A 226 -18.90 10.82 -5.96
N SER A 227 -19.22 10.71 -7.24
CA SER A 227 -18.74 9.68 -8.14
C SER A 227 -17.95 10.30 -9.29
N VAL A 228 -16.94 9.57 -9.73
CA VAL A 228 -16.07 9.96 -10.83
C VAL A 228 -16.14 8.93 -11.95
N LEU A 229 -15.97 9.39 -13.18
CA LEU A 229 -15.76 8.51 -14.30
C LEU A 229 -14.32 8.65 -14.77
N CYS A 230 -13.62 7.52 -14.81
CA CYS A 230 -12.22 7.38 -15.20
C CYS A 230 -12.12 6.39 -16.37
N LEU A 231 -11.57 6.81 -17.50
CA LEU A 231 -11.55 5.99 -18.73
C LEU A 231 -10.69 4.73 -18.59
N ARG A 232 -9.56 4.84 -17.89
CA ARG A 232 -8.63 3.72 -17.68
C ARG A 232 -9.01 2.88 -16.47
N ALA A 233 -9.29 3.50 -15.32
CA ALA A 233 -9.65 2.78 -14.10
C ALA A 233 -10.92 1.92 -14.27
N SER A 234 -11.86 2.35 -15.10
CA SER A 234 -13.08 1.59 -15.42
C SER A 234 -12.85 0.30 -16.21
N ARG A 235 -11.63 0.06 -16.72
CA ARG A 235 -11.27 -1.15 -17.48
C ARG A 235 -10.55 -2.22 -16.65
N PHE A 236 -10.41 -2.00 -15.35
CA PHE A 236 -9.86 -3.00 -14.43
C PHE A 236 -10.98 -3.93 -13.97
N ASN A 237 -10.83 -5.22 -14.25
CA ASN A 237 -11.86 -6.22 -13.96
C ASN A 237 -11.97 -6.56 -12.47
N HIS A 238 -13.08 -7.21 -12.11
CA HIS A 238 -13.39 -7.60 -10.74
C HIS A 238 -12.70 -8.90 -10.33
N LEU A 239 -12.30 -9.00 -9.06
CA LEU A 239 -11.99 -10.23 -8.37
C LEU A 239 -12.54 -10.18 -6.93
N CYS A 240 -13.10 -11.28 -6.43
CA CYS A 240 -13.58 -11.35 -5.05
C CYS A 240 -12.45 -11.37 -4.00
N THR A 241 -11.21 -11.63 -4.40
CA THR A 241 -9.98 -11.49 -3.63
C THR A 241 -8.98 -10.67 -4.45
N PRO A 242 -9.18 -9.37 -4.57
CA PRO A 242 -8.46 -8.52 -5.52
C PRO A 242 -6.96 -8.48 -5.23
N ASN A 243 -6.15 -8.32 -6.29
CA ASN A 243 -4.71 -8.06 -6.16
C ASN A 243 -4.36 -6.58 -6.20
N ALA A 244 -5.36 -5.71 -6.47
CA ALA A 244 -5.21 -4.27 -6.47
C ALA A 244 -6.44 -3.57 -5.86
N ARG A 245 -6.28 -2.31 -5.46
CA ARG A 245 -7.35 -1.53 -4.81
C ARG A 245 -7.50 -0.16 -5.44
N TYR A 246 -8.74 0.25 -5.63
CA TYR A 246 -9.14 1.61 -5.92
C TYR A 246 -8.95 2.54 -4.71
N SER A 247 -8.41 3.72 -4.94
CA SER A 247 -8.27 4.77 -3.93
C SER A 247 -8.53 6.16 -4.53
N TRP A 248 -9.43 6.93 -3.91
CA TRP A 248 -9.58 8.36 -4.21
C TRP A 248 -8.57 9.17 -3.41
N HIS A 249 -7.70 9.90 -4.10
CA HIS A 249 -6.74 10.78 -3.46
C HIS A 249 -7.26 12.22 -3.46
N ALA A 250 -7.97 12.58 -2.37
CA ALA A 250 -8.64 13.87 -2.24
C ALA A 250 -7.72 15.10 -2.40
N PRO A 251 -6.44 15.10 -1.88
CA PRO A 251 -5.55 16.24 -2.05
C PRO A 251 -5.23 16.59 -3.50
N SER A 252 -5.00 15.60 -4.36
CA SER A 252 -4.70 15.81 -5.79
C SER A 252 -5.92 15.66 -6.69
N LYS A 253 -7.07 15.28 -6.16
CA LYS A 253 -8.30 14.98 -6.91
C LYS A 253 -8.06 13.96 -8.03
N THR A 254 -7.24 12.95 -7.75
CA THR A 254 -6.92 11.86 -8.68
C THR A 254 -7.44 10.54 -8.16
N PHE A 255 -7.77 9.67 -9.12
CA PHE A 255 -8.04 8.28 -8.85
C PHE A 255 -6.75 7.48 -8.92
N ARG A 256 -6.51 6.61 -7.97
CA ARG A 256 -5.29 5.82 -7.86
C ARG A 256 -5.61 4.34 -7.71
N ILE A 257 -4.74 3.49 -8.24
CA ILE A 257 -4.80 2.03 -8.03
C ILE A 257 -3.47 1.60 -7.43
N TYR A 258 -3.54 0.87 -6.31
CA TYR A 258 -2.38 0.30 -5.61
C TYR A 258 -2.41 -1.22 -5.64
N ALA A 259 -1.26 -1.84 -5.79
CA ALA A 259 -1.10 -3.27 -5.65
C ALA A 259 -1.24 -3.67 -4.16
N LEU A 260 -2.15 -4.59 -3.86
CA LEU A 260 -2.39 -5.11 -2.51
C LEU A 260 -1.42 -6.24 -2.14
N ARG A 261 -0.91 -6.93 -3.14
CA ARG A 261 0.06 -8.03 -3.05
C ARG A 261 1.00 -7.98 -4.25
N SER A 262 1.97 -8.88 -4.30
CA SER A 262 2.79 -9.05 -5.50
C SER A 262 1.91 -9.44 -6.68
N ILE A 263 2.14 -8.79 -7.84
CA ILE A 263 1.52 -9.07 -9.12
C ILE A 263 2.65 -9.36 -10.10
N SER A 264 2.59 -10.49 -10.78
CA SER A 264 3.62 -10.88 -11.75
C SER A 264 3.45 -10.14 -13.07
N GLU A 265 4.51 -10.03 -13.85
CA GLU A 265 4.41 -9.60 -15.25
C GLU A 265 3.42 -10.51 -16.00
N ASP A 266 2.62 -9.92 -16.88
CA ASP A 266 1.50 -10.54 -17.62
C ASP A 266 0.34 -11.08 -16.76
N GLU A 267 0.35 -10.89 -15.42
CA GLU A 267 -0.82 -11.16 -14.58
C GLU A 267 -1.87 -10.04 -14.75
N GLU A 268 -3.15 -10.41 -14.74
CA GLU A 268 -4.24 -9.45 -14.77
C GLU A 268 -4.33 -8.69 -13.44
N ILE A 269 -4.44 -7.37 -13.53
CA ILE A 269 -4.59 -6.49 -12.37
C ILE A 269 -6.09 -6.35 -12.09
N LEU A 270 -6.52 -6.90 -10.97
CA LEU A 270 -7.91 -7.09 -10.62
C LEU A 270 -8.26 -6.33 -9.35
N VAL A 271 -9.37 -5.61 -9.40
CA VAL A 271 -9.90 -4.83 -8.28
C VAL A 271 -11.22 -5.41 -7.77
N SER A 272 -11.78 -4.89 -6.70
CA SER A 272 -13.12 -5.24 -6.29
C SER A 272 -14.13 -4.15 -6.65
N TYR A 273 -15.23 -4.53 -7.30
CA TYR A 273 -16.39 -3.67 -7.53
C TYR A 273 -17.31 -3.59 -6.30
N ILE A 274 -17.14 -4.53 -5.35
CA ILE A 274 -17.83 -4.55 -4.07
C ILE A 274 -16.83 -4.09 -3.01
N SER A 275 -17.14 -3.02 -2.28
CA SER A 275 -16.23 -2.45 -1.28
C SER A 275 -16.47 -2.99 0.13
N GLY A 276 -15.41 -2.98 0.94
CA GLY A 276 -15.42 -3.14 2.38
C GLY A 276 -15.95 -4.49 2.87
N ARG A 277 -16.56 -4.47 4.04
CA ARG A 277 -17.14 -5.65 4.73
C ARG A 277 -18.07 -6.50 3.87
N ASN A 278 -18.71 -5.87 2.88
CA ASN A 278 -19.65 -6.54 1.99
C ASN A 278 -19.03 -7.62 1.09
N ILE A 279 -17.75 -7.50 0.75
CA ILE A 279 -17.06 -8.54 -0.01
C ILE A 279 -16.46 -9.60 0.91
N TYR A 280 -15.84 -9.18 2.00
CA TYR A 280 -15.05 -10.06 2.86
C TYR A 280 -15.92 -11.00 3.67
N GLY A 281 -17.07 -10.52 4.15
CA GLY A 281 -17.99 -11.30 4.97
C GLY A 281 -19.08 -12.04 4.19
N SER A 282 -19.21 -11.84 2.88
CA SER A 282 -20.29 -12.41 2.09
C SER A 282 -19.97 -13.81 1.58
N SER A 283 -20.94 -14.72 1.67
CA SER A 283 -20.91 -16.02 0.98
C SER A 283 -20.83 -15.84 -0.53
N LYS A 284 -20.42 -16.88 -1.26
CA LYS A 284 -20.44 -16.89 -2.73
C LYS A 284 -21.78 -16.43 -3.29
N ALA A 285 -22.88 -17.00 -2.80
CA ALA A 285 -24.22 -16.68 -3.27
C ALA A 285 -24.56 -15.19 -3.08
N GLN A 286 -24.20 -14.61 -1.93
CA GLN A 286 -24.42 -13.19 -1.64
C GLN A 286 -23.61 -12.28 -2.55
N ARG A 287 -22.33 -12.62 -2.80
CA ARG A 287 -21.46 -11.85 -3.71
C ARG A 287 -22.01 -11.87 -5.13
N GLN A 288 -22.38 -13.04 -5.63
CA GLN A 288 -22.94 -13.20 -6.97
C GLN A 288 -24.28 -12.47 -7.13
N ALA A 289 -25.19 -12.59 -6.15
CA ALA A 289 -26.46 -11.86 -6.16
C ALA A 289 -26.26 -10.34 -6.20
N ARG A 290 -25.26 -9.83 -5.45
CA ARG A 290 -24.93 -8.40 -5.43
C ARG A 290 -24.38 -7.94 -6.78
N LEU A 291 -23.41 -8.65 -7.36
CA LEU A 291 -22.87 -8.32 -8.68
C LEU A 291 -23.97 -8.38 -9.76
N GLN A 292 -24.82 -9.39 -9.71
CA GLN A 292 -25.96 -9.50 -10.62
C GLN A 292 -26.91 -8.29 -10.49
N SER A 293 -27.21 -7.86 -9.27
CA SER A 293 -28.13 -6.73 -9.07
C SER A 293 -27.53 -5.38 -9.46
N MET A 294 -26.22 -5.20 -9.26
CA MET A 294 -25.52 -3.94 -9.54
C MET A 294 -25.11 -3.82 -11.01
N LEU A 295 -24.64 -4.91 -11.61
CA LEU A 295 -23.95 -4.91 -12.89
C LEU A 295 -24.56 -5.86 -13.93
N GLY A 296 -25.66 -6.55 -13.60
CA GLY A 296 -26.41 -7.38 -14.53
C GLY A 296 -25.74 -8.70 -14.95
N PHE A 297 -24.60 -9.08 -14.36
CA PHE A 297 -23.91 -10.33 -14.70
C PHE A 297 -23.51 -11.16 -13.47
N VAL A 298 -23.38 -12.47 -13.67
CA VAL A 298 -22.81 -13.38 -12.66
C VAL A 298 -21.34 -13.56 -12.94
N TYR A 299 -20.52 -13.07 -12.04
CA TYR A 299 -19.06 -13.18 -12.17
C TYR A 299 -18.53 -14.50 -11.61
N SER A 300 -17.66 -15.14 -12.41
CA SER A 300 -17.01 -16.41 -12.03
C SER A 300 -15.51 -16.17 -11.87
N CYS A 301 -15.04 -16.06 -10.63
CA CYS A 301 -13.63 -15.89 -10.31
C CYS A 301 -13.10 -17.12 -9.55
N THR A 302 -11.80 -17.21 -9.37
CA THR A 302 -11.13 -18.31 -8.64
C THR A 302 -11.75 -18.57 -7.28
N SER A 303 -12.07 -17.52 -6.50
CA SER A 303 -12.75 -17.64 -5.20
C SER A 303 -14.24 -18.09 -5.29
N CYS A 304 -14.85 -17.99 -6.48
CA CYS A 304 -16.24 -18.42 -6.71
C CYS A 304 -16.35 -19.77 -7.42
N THR A 305 -15.22 -20.32 -7.90
CA THR A 305 -15.15 -21.62 -8.60
C THR A 305 -14.46 -22.70 -7.78
N LEU A 306 -14.25 -22.46 -6.49
CA LEU A 306 -13.70 -23.47 -5.58
C LEU A 306 -14.55 -24.75 -5.56
N PRO A 307 -13.93 -25.92 -5.34
CA PRO A 307 -14.66 -27.16 -5.05
C PRO A 307 -15.65 -27.00 -3.90
N SER A 308 -16.78 -27.71 -3.92
CA SER A 308 -17.88 -27.50 -3.00
C SER A 308 -17.48 -27.52 -1.51
N ALA A 309 -16.58 -28.42 -1.11
CA ALA A 309 -16.11 -28.51 0.27
C ALA A 309 -15.25 -27.29 0.68
N GLU A 310 -14.36 -26.84 -0.22
CA GLU A 310 -13.52 -25.65 -0.02
C GLU A 310 -14.36 -24.38 -0.02
N GLN A 311 -15.35 -24.29 -0.92
CA GLN A 311 -16.30 -23.18 -0.96
C GLN A 311 -17.09 -23.07 0.35
N ALA A 312 -17.59 -24.18 0.87
CA ALA A 312 -18.31 -24.18 2.15
C ALA A 312 -17.39 -23.79 3.34
N ALA A 313 -16.11 -24.16 3.29
CA ALA A 313 -15.13 -23.75 4.29
C ALA A 313 -14.84 -22.24 4.19
N SER A 314 -14.64 -21.71 2.98
CA SER A 314 -14.47 -20.28 2.73
C SER A 314 -15.69 -19.48 3.20
N ASP A 315 -16.90 -19.90 2.85
CA ASP A 315 -18.12 -19.22 3.27
C ASP A 315 -18.29 -19.20 4.80
N ARG A 316 -17.88 -20.26 5.53
CA ARG A 316 -17.86 -20.25 7.01
C ARG A 316 -16.86 -19.25 7.58
N ARG A 317 -15.63 -19.22 7.05
CA ARG A 317 -14.63 -18.23 7.49
C ARG A 317 -15.09 -16.79 7.27
N ARG A 318 -15.71 -16.52 6.14
CA ARG A 318 -16.29 -15.21 5.81
C ARG A 318 -17.43 -14.82 6.74
N GLN A 319 -18.31 -15.76 7.08
CA GLN A 319 -19.38 -15.53 8.07
C GLN A 319 -18.79 -15.25 9.47
N GLU A 320 -17.77 -16.01 9.89
CA GLU A 320 -17.05 -15.75 11.16
C GLU A 320 -16.41 -14.35 11.14
N LEU A 321 -15.79 -13.97 10.03
CA LEU A 321 -15.17 -12.63 9.89
C LEU A 321 -16.22 -11.51 9.98
N THR A 322 -17.40 -11.67 9.38
CA THR A 322 -18.52 -10.72 9.54
C THR A 322 -18.93 -10.58 11.00
N GLN A 323 -19.13 -11.73 11.69
CA GLN A 323 -19.49 -11.72 13.11
C GLN A 323 -18.44 -11.00 13.96
N LEU A 324 -17.15 -11.18 13.65
CA LEU A 324 -16.07 -10.49 14.34
C LEU A 324 -16.10 -8.97 14.07
N TRP A 325 -16.35 -8.52 12.85
CA TRP A 325 -16.54 -7.10 12.54
C TRP A 325 -17.69 -6.47 13.32
N ASP A 326 -18.79 -7.21 13.45
CA ASP A 326 -19.97 -6.72 14.17
C ASP A 326 -19.79 -6.76 15.70
N THR A 327 -19.03 -7.72 16.22
CA THR A 327 -18.92 -7.93 17.67
C THR A 327 -17.71 -7.23 18.30
N VAL A 328 -16.59 -7.14 17.59
CA VAL A 328 -15.34 -6.54 18.15
C VAL A 328 -15.55 -5.15 18.72
N PRO A 329 -16.27 -4.21 18.06
CA PRO A 329 -16.53 -2.87 18.63
C PRO A 329 -17.35 -2.88 19.92
N HIS A 330 -18.16 -3.93 20.13
CA HIS A 330 -19.14 -4.03 21.21
C HIS A 330 -18.64 -4.83 22.44
N PHE A 331 -17.40 -5.29 22.43
CA PHE A 331 -16.83 -5.96 23.64
C PHE A 331 -16.84 -5.02 24.84
N PRO A 332 -17.32 -5.50 26.01
CA PRO A 332 -17.23 -4.71 27.24
C PRO A 332 -15.79 -4.32 27.57
N PRO A 333 -15.55 -3.13 28.13
CA PRO A 333 -14.20 -2.69 28.51
C PRO A 333 -13.46 -3.66 29.46
N SER A 334 -14.19 -4.46 30.22
CA SER A 334 -13.62 -5.50 31.10
C SER A 334 -13.05 -6.70 30.35
N GLN A 335 -13.46 -6.94 29.11
CA GLN A 335 -13.09 -8.10 28.27
C GLN A 335 -11.99 -7.79 27.26
N THR A 336 -11.06 -6.90 27.58
CA THR A 336 -10.00 -6.42 26.70
C THR A 336 -9.17 -7.54 26.05
N ALA A 337 -8.77 -8.56 26.82
CA ALA A 337 -8.00 -9.67 26.27
C ALA A 337 -8.79 -10.50 25.25
N ALA A 338 -10.08 -10.73 25.52
CA ALA A 338 -10.98 -11.42 24.58
C ALA A 338 -11.15 -10.62 23.27
N ARG A 339 -11.30 -9.29 23.38
CA ARG A 339 -11.37 -8.39 22.24
C ARG A 339 -10.10 -8.43 21.37
N LEU A 340 -8.91 -8.37 21.99
CA LEU A 340 -7.63 -8.49 21.25
C LEU A 340 -7.47 -9.86 20.57
N ASN A 341 -7.92 -10.95 21.22
CA ASN A 341 -7.89 -12.29 20.62
C ASN A 341 -8.87 -12.39 19.42
N ALA A 342 -10.04 -11.76 19.51
CA ALA A 342 -11.01 -11.66 18.42
C ALA A 342 -10.42 -10.88 17.24
N ILE A 343 -9.76 -9.76 17.48
CA ILE A 343 -9.03 -9.00 16.47
C ILE A 343 -7.96 -9.87 15.79
N ALA A 344 -7.14 -10.56 16.55
CA ALA A 344 -6.12 -11.45 16.02
C ALA A 344 -6.72 -12.60 15.21
N ARG A 345 -7.89 -13.12 15.59
CA ARG A 345 -8.63 -14.14 14.83
C ARG A 345 -9.14 -13.57 13.50
N ALA A 346 -9.72 -12.36 13.51
CA ALA A 346 -10.19 -11.69 12.29
C ALA A 346 -9.06 -11.50 11.28
N ILE A 347 -7.91 -11.00 11.71
CA ILE A 347 -6.73 -10.81 10.85
C ILE A 347 -6.24 -12.14 10.25
N ARG A 348 -6.23 -13.24 11.04
CA ARG A 348 -5.90 -14.57 10.51
C ARG A 348 -6.89 -15.04 9.46
N LEU A 349 -8.19 -14.85 9.70
CA LEU A 349 -9.23 -15.20 8.72
C LEU A 349 -9.07 -14.42 7.42
N MET A 350 -8.75 -13.13 7.49
CA MET A 350 -8.47 -12.33 6.30
C MET A 350 -7.31 -12.92 5.49
N LYS A 351 -6.22 -13.28 6.15
CA LYS A 351 -5.07 -13.93 5.49
C LYS A 351 -5.41 -15.28 4.90
N GLU A 352 -6.16 -16.11 5.62
CA GLU A 352 -6.64 -17.44 5.13
C GLU A 352 -7.51 -17.30 3.87
N GLU A 353 -8.26 -16.20 3.75
CA GLU A 353 -9.10 -15.90 2.56
C GLU A 353 -8.32 -15.12 1.46
N GLY A 354 -7.06 -14.80 1.67
CA GLY A 354 -6.23 -14.04 0.72
C GLY A 354 -6.59 -12.56 0.63
N TYR A 355 -7.11 -11.97 1.72
CA TYR A 355 -7.37 -10.54 1.80
C TYR A 355 -6.18 -9.79 2.36
N ASP A 356 -5.70 -8.82 1.59
CA ASP A 356 -4.55 -7.98 1.92
C ASP A 356 -4.95 -6.49 2.12
N ALA A 357 -6.25 -6.23 2.34
CA ALA A 357 -6.80 -4.89 2.52
C ALA A 357 -7.74 -4.82 3.74
N ASP A 358 -8.01 -3.58 4.21
CA ASP A 358 -8.90 -3.26 5.33
C ASP A 358 -8.50 -3.88 6.70
N GLU A 359 -7.24 -4.31 6.86
CA GLU A 359 -6.72 -4.79 8.15
C GLU A 359 -6.67 -3.66 9.18
N ASP A 360 -6.60 -2.40 8.71
CA ASP A 360 -6.49 -1.21 9.54
C ASP A 360 -7.70 -1.00 10.46
N ASP A 361 -8.89 -1.47 10.12
CA ASP A 361 -10.07 -1.44 10.98
C ASP A 361 -9.82 -2.20 12.31
N PHE A 362 -9.16 -3.35 12.24
CA PHE A 362 -8.83 -4.18 13.40
C PHE A 362 -7.57 -3.73 14.13
N THR A 363 -6.54 -3.38 13.39
CA THR A 363 -5.25 -3.00 13.98
C THR A 363 -5.32 -1.65 14.69
N ASN A 364 -6.13 -0.71 14.18
CA ASN A 364 -6.39 0.57 14.86
C ASN A 364 -7.11 0.35 16.20
N ASP A 365 -8.13 -0.49 16.24
CA ASP A 365 -8.83 -0.86 17.47
C ASP A 365 -7.88 -1.48 18.49
N ALA A 366 -6.98 -2.37 18.05
CA ALA A 366 -5.98 -2.97 18.93
C ALA A 366 -4.99 -1.92 19.50
N ALA A 367 -4.59 -0.94 18.69
CA ALA A 367 -3.73 0.15 19.14
C ALA A 367 -4.43 1.00 20.24
N VAL A 368 -5.72 1.36 20.01
CA VAL A 368 -6.54 2.09 21.00
C VAL A 368 -6.64 1.32 22.31
N ILE A 369 -6.92 0.02 22.26
CA ILE A 369 -7.03 -0.84 23.44
C ILE A 369 -5.71 -0.84 24.22
N CYS A 370 -4.59 -1.02 23.54
CA CYS A 370 -3.27 -1.06 24.19
C CYS A 370 -2.93 0.29 24.82
N ALA A 371 -3.19 1.40 24.13
CA ALA A 371 -2.99 2.75 24.66
C ALA A 371 -3.88 3.04 25.89
N PHE A 372 -5.14 2.59 25.89
CA PHE A 372 -6.05 2.71 27.02
C PHE A 372 -5.49 2.07 28.29
N HIS A 373 -4.79 0.95 28.17
CA HIS A 373 -4.17 0.23 29.28
C HIS A 373 -2.69 0.59 29.55
N SER A 374 -2.18 1.66 28.95
CA SER A 374 -0.77 2.10 29.06
C SER A 374 0.25 1.05 28.60
N ASP A 375 -0.12 0.17 27.67
CA ASP A 375 0.77 -0.76 26.99
C ASP A 375 1.33 -0.10 25.72
N TRP A 376 2.27 0.81 25.92
CA TRP A 376 2.81 1.65 24.84
C TRP A 376 3.52 0.85 23.77
N GLU A 377 4.22 -0.22 24.14
CA GLU A 377 4.91 -1.07 23.18
C GLU A 377 3.93 -1.75 22.23
N SER A 378 2.85 -2.31 22.77
CA SER A 378 1.80 -2.92 21.95
C SER A 378 1.00 -1.88 21.15
N ALA A 379 0.76 -0.69 21.73
CA ALA A 379 0.10 0.40 21.00
C ALA A 379 0.90 0.84 19.76
N VAL A 380 2.23 1.00 19.91
CA VAL A 380 3.14 1.28 18.78
C VAL A 380 3.15 0.13 17.76
N TYR A 381 3.23 -1.12 18.22
CA TYR A 381 3.20 -2.29 17.31
C TYR A 381 1.96 -2.30 16.43
N TRP A 382 0.78 -2.12 17.00
CA TRP A 382 -0.48 -2.11 16.25
C TRP A 382 -0.63 -0.84 15.42
N GLY A 383 -0.17 0.31 15.93
CA GLY A 383 -0.16 1.58 15.19
C GLY A 383 0.71 1.51 13.92
N ILE A 384 1.88 0.85 14.00
CA ILE A 384 2.73 0.61 12.81
C ILE A 384 1.95 -0.20 11.78
N ARG A 385 1.30 -1.29 12.18
CA ARG A 385 0.53 -2.13 11.26
C ARG A 385 -0.63 -1.37 10.61
N THR A 386 -1.33 -0.55 11.39
CA THR A 386 -2.39 0.33 10.87
C THR A 386 -1.83 1.29 9.82
N TYR A 387 -0.71 1.93 10.11
CA TYR A 387 -0.07 2.85 9.16
C TYR A 387 0.42 2.13 7.90
N GLU A 388 1.11 1.00 8.04
CA GLU A 388 1.58 0.18 6.91
C GLU A 388 0.42 -0.28 6.00
N SER A 389 -0.72 -0.72 6.58
CA SER A 389 -1.92 -1.09 5.83
C SER A 389 -2.47 0.11 5.05
N ARG A 390 -2.64 1.25 5.72
CA ARG A 390 -3.15 2.47 5.07
C ARG A 390 -2.24 2.99 3.98
N VAL A 391 -0.93 2.94 4.17
CA VAL A 391 0.04 3.31 3.12
C VAL A 391 -0.08 2.38 1.92
N ALA A 392 -0.20 1.07 2.16
CA ALA A 392 -0.30 0.08 1.09
C ALA A 392 -1.58 0.23 0.25
N GLU A 393 -2.66 0.69 0.87
CA GLU A 393 -3.98 0.74 0.23
C GLU A 393 -4.32 2.11 -0.34
N PHE A 394 -3.81 3.19 0.26
CA PHE A 394 -4.23 4.56 -0.04
C PHE A 394 -3.07 5.50 -0.39
N GLY A 395 -1.83 5.06 -0.21
CA GLY A 395 -0.63 5.88 -0.35
C GLY A 395 -0.28 6.66 0.92
N ALA A 396 1.01 6.91 1.12
CA ALA A 396 1.53 7.59 2.32
C ALA A 396 1.16 9.08 2.39
N ASP A 397 0.73 9.68 1.29
CA ASP A 397 0.25 11.06 1.18
C ASP A 397 -1.28 11.18 1.28
N SER A 398 -1.97 10.06 1.53
CA SER A 398 -3.43 10.05 1.69
C SER A 398 -3.89 10.58 3.05
N ARG A 399 -5.12 11.11 3.10
CA ARG A 399 -5.73 11.51 4.38
C ARG A 399 -5.79 10.37 5.40
N ARG A 400 -6.00 9.11 4.95
CA ARG A 400 -6.05 7.96 5.85
C ARG A 400 -4.71 7.61 6.47
N ALA A 401 -3.62 7.64 5.68
CA ALA A 401 -2.27 7.39 6.21
C ALA A 401 -1.78 8.54 7.10
N MET A 402 -2.18 9.79 6.76
CA MET A 402 -1.81 11.01 7.50
C MET A 402 -2.80 11.36 8.61
N ASP A 403 -3.69 10.45 8.99
CA ASP A 403 -4.63 10.61 10.09
C ASP A 403 -3.89 10.84 11.41
N GLU A 404 -4.25 11.92 12.12
CA GLU A 404 -3.55 12.36 13.31
C GLU A 404 -3.60 11.32 14.45
N GLU A 405 -4.72 10.61 14.61
CA GLU A 405 -4.85 9.58 15.65
C GLU A 405 -3.92 8.39 15.37
N VAL A 406 -3.81 7.96 14.12
CA VAL A 406 -2.89 6.89 13.72
C VAL A 406 -1.45 7.32 13.91
N LEU A 407 -1.09 8.51 13.48
CA LEU A 407 0.27 9.04 13.67
C LEU A 407 0.64 9.20 15.15
N ARG A 408 -0.33 9.49 16.02
CA ARG A 408 -0.10 9.52 17.48
C ARG A 408 0.36 8.18 18.03
N PHE A 409 -0.18 7.05 17.57
CA PHE A 409 0.32 5.74 18.01
C PHE A 409 1.78 5.50 17.65
N LEU A 410 2.24 6.05 16.52
CA LEU A 410 3.63 5.90 16.07
C LEU A 410 4.58 6.83 16.83
N LEU A 411 4.14 8.08 17.04
CA LEU A 411 5.02 9.15 17.52
C LEU A 411 4.94 9.34 19.03
N GLU A 412 3.73 9.37 19.58
CA GLU A 412 3.47 9.75 20.97
C GLU A 412 2.22 9.04 21.52
N PRO A 413 2.23 7.68 21.64
CA PRO A 413 1.05 6.90 22.04
C PRO A 413 0.45 7.34 23.37
N GLN A 414 1.27 7.94 24.26
CA GLN A 414 0.84 8.47 25.56
C GLN A 414 -0.06 9.71 25.42
N LYS A 415 -0.03 10.40 24.28
CA LYS A 415 -0.86 11.59 24.00
C LYS A 415 -2.16 11.26 23.27
N HIS A 416 -2.40 9.99 22.96
CA HIS A 416 -3.69 9.59 22.37
C HIS A 416 -4.83 9.86 23.36
N GLN A 417 -6.01 10.29 22.86
CA GLN A 417 -7.14 10.68 23.71
C GLN A 417 -7.61 9.60 24.70
N MET A 418 -7.43 8.33 24.36
CA MET A 418 -7.77 7.19 25.22
C MET A 418 -6.63 6.72 26.13
N ALA A 419 -5.44 7.33 26.03
CA ALA A 419 -4.25 6.88 26.72
C ALA A 419 -4.42 6.87 28.25
N GLY A 420 -4.02 5.77 28.88
CA GLY A 420 -3.94 5.65 30.34
C GLY A 420 -5.26 5.71 31.11
N ARG A 421 -6.41 5.66 30.42
CA ARG A 421 -7.74 5.72 31.11
C ARG A 421 -8.13 4.42 31.79
N GLY A 422 -7.46 3.30 31.48
CA GLY A 422 -7.68 1.99 32.09
C GLY A 422 -6.60 1.62 33.07
N THR A 423 -6.81 0.53 33.82
CA THR A 423 -5.75 -0.07 34.64
C THR A 423 -4.61 -0.57 33.76
N ARG A 424 -3.36 -0.29 34.17
CA ARG A 424 -2.18 -0.73 33.41
C ARG A 424 -2.17 -2.25 33.20
N LYS A 425 -2.08 -2.68 31.97
CA LYS A 425 -1.96 -4.09 31.56
C LYS A 425 -1.01 -4.18 30.37
N VAL A 426 -0.29 -5.30 30.27
CA VAL A 426 0.59 -5.60 29.15
C VAL A 426 0.00 -6.78 28.39
N PHE A 427 -0.14 -6.65 27.06
CA PHE A 427 -0.72 -7.64 26.18
C PHE A 427 0.37 -8.28 25.32
N LYS A 428 0.33 -9.61 25.19
CA LYS A 428 1.28 -10.37 24.37
C LYS A 428 0.69 -10.76 23.01
N THR A 429 -0.55 -10.33 22.72
CA THR A 429 -1.24 -10.66 21.46
C THR A 429 -0.54 -9.96 20.31
N ARG A 430 -0.01 -10.76 19.39
CA ARG A 430 0.62 -10.35 18.13
C ARG A 430 0.12 -11.26 17.01
N VAL A 431 0.15 -10.79 15.75
CA VAL A 431 -0.30 -11.55 14.57
C VAL A 431 0.77 -11.52 13.48
#